data_1478f07cc1c5b93c0f8b7cde1ff15e3d
#
_entry.id   1478f07cc1c5b93c0f8b7cde1ff15e3d
#
_cell.length_a   1.000
_cell.length_b   1.000
_cell.length_c   1.000
_cell.angle_alpha   90.00
_cell.angle_beta   90.00
_cell.angle_gamma   90.00
#
_symmetry.space_group_name_H-M   'P 1'
#
loop_
_entity.id
_entity.type
_entity.pdbx_description
1 polymer ?
#
loop_
_entity_poly.entity_id
_entity_poly.type
_entity_poly.pdbx_seq_one_letter_code
_entity_poly.pdbx_strand_id
1 'polypeptide(L)'
;FENLWWPGLTFQKPQLASALLERVSHTDTGFMLDVGHLMNTNLALTSEEDGARYVKEIYRNLGEIGKRIYGVHLHQSLSGSYTKRMMREHAGEHRSLSWQEAMEYVLQVDRHQPFQTDAARRIVDLVRPDYLVHEFIQRSRSDWEEKLQAQQRALRNTIS
;
A
#
# COMPACT_ATOMS: atom_id res chain seq x y z
N PHE A 1 12.00 -5.39 -5.71
CA PHE A 1 10.74 -5.13 -6.43
C PHE A 1 9.70 -4.66 -5.46
N GLU A 2 8.75 -3.83 -5.94
CA GLU A 2 7.65 -3.29 -5.16
C GLU A 2 6.31 -3.73 -5.73
N ASN A 3 5.32 -3.99 -4.88
CA ASN A 3 3.96 -4.26 -5.36
C ASN A 3 3.27 -2.98 -5.83
N LEU A 4 2.41 -3.16 -6.82
CA LEU A 4 1.60 -2.12 -7.43
C LEU A 4 0.11 -2.31 -7.06
N TRP A 5 -0.75 -1.33 -7.39
CA TRP A 5 -2.19 -1.42 -7.23
C TRP A 5 -2.97 -1.59 -8.55
N TRP A 6 -2.30 -1.48 -9.71
CA TRP A 6 -2.85 -1.83 -11.03
C TRP A 6 -2.37 -3.21 -11.49
N PRO A 7 -2.92 -3.78 -12.55
CA PRO A 7 -2.56 -5.12 -13.03
C PRO A 7 -1.05 -5.31 -13.18
N GLY A 8 -0.55 -6.39 -12.59
CA GLY A 8 0.87 -6.70 -12.52
C GLY A 8 1.22 -7.36 -11.18
N LEU A 9 2.24 -6.86 -10.49
CA LEU A 9 2.68 -7.39 -9.20
C LEU A 9 1.86 -6.78 -8.05
N THR A 10 0.69 -7.34 -7.77
CA THR A 10 -0.22 -6.84 -6.71
C THR A 10 -0.15 -7.64 -5.39
N PHE A 11 0.60 -8.72 -5.33
CA PHE A 11 0.64 -9.71 -4.26
C PHE A 11 -0.65 -10.50 -4.01
N GLN A 12 -1.76 -10.15 -4.65
CA GLN A 12 -3.00 -10.95 -4.57
C GLN A 12 -2.85 -12.36 -5.15
N LYS A 13 -1.87 -12.54 -6.04
CA LYS A 13 -1.52 -13.82 -6.67
C LYS A 13 -0.06 -14.16 -6.38
N PRO A 14 0.22 -14.96 -5.34
CA PRO A 14 1.60 -15.32 -4.96
C PRO A 14 2.44 -15.90 -6.10
N GLN A 15 1.79 -16.57 -7.05
CA GLN A 15 2.45 -17.19 -8.21
C GLN A 15 3.17 -16.17 -9.11
N LEU A 16 2.66 -14.92 -9.18
CA LEU A 16 3.33 -13.87 -9.95
C LEU A 16 4.62 -13.41 -9.29
N ALA A 17 4.62 -13.27 -7.97
CA ALA A 17 5.82 -12.94 -7.20
C ALA A 17 6.85 -14.09 -7.27
N SER A 18 6.42 -15.35 -7.15
CA SER A 18 7.28 -16.51 -7.34
C SER A 18 7.93 -16.54 -8.71
N ALA A 19 7.12 -16.40 -9.77
CA ALA A 19 7.61 -16.41 -11.15
C ALA A 19 8.60 -15.26 -11.44
N LEU A 20 8.45 -14.11 -10.78
CA LEU A 20 9.41 -13.00 -10.89
C LEU A 20 10.75 -13.38 -10.26
N LEU A 21 10.75 -13.91 -9.02
CA LEU A 21 11.97 -14.34 -8.34
C LEU A 21 12.71 -15.44 -9.10
N GLU A 22 11.98 -16.38 -9.70
CA GLU A 22 12.56 -17.47 -10.49
C GLU A 22 13.27 -16.99 -11.77
N ARG A 23 12.86 -15.85 -12.31
CA ARG A 23 13.44 -15.27 -13.56
C ARG A 23 14.58 -14.30 -13.31
N VAL A 24 14.79 -13.89 -12.07
CA VAL A 24 15.89 -12.99 -11.72
C VAL A 24 17.05 -13.80 -11.20
N SER A 25 18.18 -13.71 -11.89
CA SER A 25 19.40 -14.48 -11.58
C SER A 25 20.20 -13.91 -10.40
N HIS A 26 19.84 -12.72 -9.88
CA HIS A 26 20.54 -12.10 -8.75
C HIS A 26 20.14 -12.74 -7.42
N THR A 27 21.12 -13.06 -6.57
CA THR A 27 20.91 -13.76 -5.30
C THR A 27 20.19 -12.89 -4.26
N ASP A 28 20.54 -11.59 -4.23
CA ASP A 28 19.99 -10.62 -3.26
C ASP A 28 18.77 -9.92 -3.83
N THR A 29 17.73 -10.69 -4.09
CA THR A 29 16.48 -10.21 -4.66
C THR A 29 15.34 -10.39 -3.68
N GLY A 30 14.50 -9.39 -3.52
CA GLY A 30 13.32 -9.44 -2.66
C GLY A 30 12.32 -8.35 -3.01
N PHE A 31 11.41 -8.13 -2.08
CA PHE A 31 10.28 -7.24 -2.25
C PHE A 31 10.27 -6.12 -1.23
N MET A 32 9.77 -4.99 -1.66
CA MET A 32 9.23 -3.91 -0.86
C MET A 32 7.71 -4.09 -0.84
N LEU A 33 7.12 -4.20 0.34
CA LEU A 33 5.68 -4.16 0.50
C LEU A 33 5.25 -2.71 0.63
N ASP A 34 4.63 -2.19 -0.41
CA ASP A 34 3.87 -0.94 -0.31
C ASP A 34 2.46 -1.24 0.22
N VAL A 35 2.20 -0.74 1.43
CA VAL A 35 0.95 -1.00 2.14
C VAL A 35 -0.21 -0.25 1.51
N GLY A 36 -0.01 1.00 1.11
CA GLY A 36 -1.05 1.80 0.44
C GLY A 36 -1.43 1.22 -0.92
N HIS A 37 -0.44 0.81 -1.72
CA HIS A 37 -0.68 0.12 -2.98
C HIS A 37 -1.47 -1.17 -2.76
N LEU A 38 -1.10 -1.97 -1.76
CA LEU A 38 -1.86 -3.18 -1.46
C LEU A 38 -3.29 -2.86 -1.05
N MET A 39 -3.52 -1.86 -0.20
CA MET A 39 -4.87 -1.42 0.20
C MET A 39 -5.70 -0.99 -1.01
N ASN A 40 -5.11 -0.31 -1.99
CA ASN A 40 -5.80 0.13 -3.21
C ASN A 40 -6.29 -1.02 -4.11
N THR A 41 -5.78 -2.24 -3.92
CA THR A 41 -6.28 -3.43 -4.64
C THR A 41 -7.62 -3.94 -4.11
N ASN A 42 -8.09 -3.44 -2.95
CA ASN A 42 -9.36 -3.83 -2.34
C ASN A 42 -10.26 -2.61 -2.09
N LEU A 43 -11.16 -2.36 -3.01
CA LEU A 43 -12.08 -1.21 -2.95
C LEU A 43 -13.14 -1.29 -1.83
N ALA A 44 -13.20 -2.38 -1.07
CA ALA A 44 -14.14 -2.53 0.05
C ALA A 44 -13.61 -2.01 1.38
N LEU A 45 -12.31 -1.67 1.46
CA LEU A 45 -11.71 -1.15 2.69
C LEU A 45 -12.28 0.22 3.04
N THR A 46 -12.71 0.38 4.30
CA THR A 46 -13.31 1.60 4.83
C THR A 46 -12.59 2.18 6.05
N SER A 47 -11.70 1.39 6.65
CA SER A 47 -10.96 1.75 7.85
C SER A 47 -9.53 1.22 7.81
N GLU A 48 -8.65 1.78 8.64
CA GLU A 48 -7.29 1.27 8.84
C GLU A 48 -7.29 -0.17 9.40
N GLU A 49 -8.30 -0.51 10.21
CA GLU A 49 -8.52 -1.86 10.72
C GLU A 49 -8.80 -2.86 9.60
N ASP A 50 -9.66 -2.48 8.63
CA ASP A 50 -9.91 -3.30 7.44
C ASP A 50 -8.62 -3.47 6.64
N GLY A 51 -7.86 -2.38 6.49
CA GLY A 51 -6.56 -2.37 5.81
C GLY A 51 -5.56 -3.34 6.45
N ALA A 52 -5.36 -3.24 7.77
CA ALA A 52 -4.43 -4.12 8.49
C ALA A 52 -4.86 -5.60 8.41
N ARG A 53 -6.16 -5.88 8.46
CA ARG A 53 -6.70 -7.23 8.32
C ARG A 53 -6.46 -7.78 6.90
N TYR A 54 -6.65 -6.94 5.88
CA TYR A 54 -6.39 -7.30 4.50
C TYR A 54 -4.90 -7.55 4.23
N VAL A 55 -4.01 -6.67 4.72
CA VAL A 55 -2.56 -6.88 4.64
C VAL A 55 -2.16 -8.21 5.28
N LYS A 56 -2.72 -8.52 6.46
CA LYS A 56 -2.46 -9.79 7.15
C LYS A 56 -2.90 -11.01 6.34
N GLU A 57 -4.06 -10.93 5.70
CA GLU A 57 -4.57 -11.99 4.83
C GLU A 57 -3.63 -12.23 3.64
N ILE A 58 -3.29 -11.16 2.91
CA ILE A 58 -2.40 -11.27 1.74
C ILE A 58 -1.00 -11.75 2.16
N TYR A 59 -0.42 -11.21 3.24
CA TYR A 59 0.89 -11.63 3.72
C TYR A 59 0.92 -13.13 4.07
N ARG A 60 -0.14 -13.64 4.70
CA ARG A 60 -0.26 -15.07 4.99
C ARG A 60 -0.37 -15.91 3.73
N ASN A 61 -1.11 -15.44 2.73
CA ASN A 61 -1.27 -16.13 1.46
C ASN A 61 0.03 -16.17 0.63
N LEU A 62 0.95 -15.22 0.84
CA LEU A 62 2.28 -15.24 0.22
C LEU A 62 3.14 -16.41 0.72
N GLY A 63 2.90 -16.93 1.92
CA GLY A 63 3.66 -18.05 2.49
C GLY A 63 5.17 -17.76 2.51
N GLU A 64 5.98 -18.62 1.91
CA GLU A 64 7.45 -18.45 1.85
C GLU A 64 7.89 -17.20 1.08
N ILE A 65 7.10 -16.73 0.12
CA ILE A 65 7.37 -15.47 -0.59
C ILE A 65 7.34 -14.29 0.37
N GLY A 66 6.46 -14.32 1.38
CA GLY A 66 6.40 -13.28 2.41
C GLY A 66 7.72 -13.06 3.15
N LYS A 67 8.55 -14.10 3.31
CA LYS A 67 9.90 -14.01 3.91
C LYS A 67 10.91 -13.26 3.03
N ARG A 68 10.58 -12.98 1.79
CA ARG A 68 11.39 -12.19 0.85
C ARG A 68 10.96 -10.72 0.81
N ILE A 69 10.06 -10.31 1.70
CA ILE A 69 9.72 -8.90 1.91
C ILE A 69 10.72 -8.33 2.92
N TYR A 70 11.69 -7.57 2.44
CA TYR A 70 12.74 -6.96 3.24
C TYR A 70 12.40 -5.55 3.69
N GLY A 71 11.52 -4.87 2.97
CA GLY A 71 11.13 -3.52 3.31
C GLY A 71 9.64 -3.27 3.23
N VAL A 72 9.21 -2.21 3.91
CA VAL A 72 7.82 -1.75 3.89
C VAL A 72 7.79 -0.25 3.63
N HIS A 73 7.04 0.18 2.61
CA HIS A 73 6.52 1.54 2.49
C HIS A 73 5.25 1.63 3.33
N LEU A 74 5.35 2.34 4.46
CA LEU A 74 4.28 2.40 5.44
C LEU A 74 3.47 3.69 5.32
N HIS A 75 2.42 3.63 4.57
CA HIS A 75 1.36 4.63 4.46
C HIS A 75 0.03 3.93 4.20
N GLN A 76 -1.07 4.64 4.32
CA GLN A 76 -2.40 4.11 4.04
C GLN A 76 -3.07 4.86 2.88
N SER A 77 -3.90 4.14 2.12
CA SER A 77 -4.71 4.66 1.04
C SER A 77 -6.12 4.05 1.11
N LEU A 78 -7.06 4.76 1.72
CA LEU A 78 -8.47 4.36 1.78
C LEU A 78 -9.25 5.05 0.65
N SER A 79 -9.00 4.66 -0.58
CA SER A 79 -9.53 5.31 -1.79
C SER A 79 -10.73 4.61 -2.43
N GLY A 80 -11.19 3.48 -1.86
CA GLY A 80 -12.20 2.62 -2.48
C GLY A 80 -13.51 3.31 -2.84
N SER A 81 -14.00 4.23 -1.99
CA SER A 81 -15.21 5.02 -2.27
C SER A 81 -15.04 5.97 -3.46
N TYR A 82 -13.88 6.65 -3.53
CA TYR A 82 -13.53 7.51 -4.65
C TYR A 82 -13.44 6.71 -5.95
N THR A 83 -12.68 5.63 -5.94
CA THR A 83 -12.49 4.77 -7.11
C THR A 83 -13.82 4.22 -7.63
N LYS A 84 -14.68 3.69 -6.75
CA LYS A 84 -16.02 3.20 -7.14
C LYS A 84 -16.91 4.30 -7.73
N ARG A 85 -16.82 5.52 -7.22
CA ARG A 85 -17.55 6.66 -7.77
C ARG A 85 -17.06 6.97 -9.18
N MET A 86 -15.75 7.12 -9.39
CA MET A 86 -15.17 7.40 -10.70
C MET A 86 -15.51 6.31 -11.72
N MET A 87 -15.46 5.04 -11.33
CA MET A 87 -15.86 3.93 -12.21
C MET A 87 -17.33 4.00 -12.65
N ARG A 88 -18.23 4.47 -11.77
CA ARG A 88 -19.65 4.65 -12.12
C ARG A 88 -19.90 5.86 -12.99
N GLU A 89 -19.26 6.99 -12.67
CA GLU A 89 -19.43 8.25 -13.40
C GLU A 89 -18.91 8.16 -14.84
N HIS A 90 -17.87 7.35 -15.07
CA HIS A 90 -17.25 7.16 -16.38
C HIS A 90 -17.53 5.79 -17.01
N ALA A 91 -18.54 5.07 -16.52
CA ALA A 91 -18.92 3.78 -17.08
C ALA A 91 -19.36 3.91 -18.55
N GLY A 92 -18.64 3.25 -19.45
CA GLY A 92 -18.93 3.28 -20.90
C GLY A 92 -18.29 4.44 -21.66
N GLU A 93 -17.55 5.32 -21.01
CA GLU A 93 -16.75 6.35 -21.68
C GLU A 93 -15.45 5.75 -22.21
N HIS A 94 -15.18 5.92 -23.51
CA HIS A 94 -13.92 5.52 -24.18
C HIS A 94 -13.09 6.75 -24.55
N ARG A 95 -12.96 7.70 -23.62
CA ARG A 95 -12.10 8.87 -23.84
C ARG A 95 -10.71 8.65 -23.26
N SER A 96 -9.71 9.18 -23.93
CA SER A 96 -8.37 9.28 -23.34
C SER A 96 -8.36 10.42 -22.32
N LEU A 97 -7.81 10.14 -21.13
CA LEU A 97 -7.54 11.18 -20.13
C LEU A 97 -6.37 12.04 -20.59
N SER A 98 -6.43 13.33 -20.32
CA SER A 98 -5.24 14.18 -20.37
C SER A 98 -4.26 13.74 -19.29
N TRP A 99 -2.99 14.12 -19.44
CA TRP A 99 -1.97 13.85 -18.41
C TRP A 99 -2.35 14.41 -17.04
N GLN A 100 -2.92 15.61 -17.01
CA GLN A 100 -3.34 16.26 -15.77
C GLN A 100 -4.48 15.47 -15.09
N GLU A 101 -5.52 15.08 -15.83
CA GLU A 101 -6.64 14.27 -15.30
C GLU A 101 -6.14 12.91 -14.78
N ALA A 102 -5.23 12.26 -15.50
CA ALA A 102 -4.65 11.00 -15.09
C ALA A 102 -3.83 11.16 -13.78
N MET A 103 -3.05 12.23 -13.67
CA MET A 103 -2.26 12.51 -12.47
C MET A 103 -3.16 12.83 -11.28
N GLU A 104 -4.19 13.65 -11.45
CA GLU A 104 -5.17 13.94 -10.41
C GLU A 104 -5.87 12.67 -9.93
N TYR A 105 -6.24 11.78 -10.85
CA TYR A 105 -6.83 10.49 -10.51
C TYR A 105 -5.87 9.64 -9.66
N VAL A 106 -4.62 9.51 -10.09
CA VAL A 106 -3.59 8.74 -9.37
C VAL A 106 -3.42 9.28 -7.95
N LEU A 107 -3.27 10.59 -7.76
CA LEU A 107 -3.11 11.22 -6.44
C LEU A 107 -4.34 11.07 -5.53
N GLN A 108 -5.52 10.86 -6.08
CA GLN A 108 -6.73 10.59 -5.29
C GLN A 108 -6.88 9.10 -4.93
N VAL A 109 -6.33 8.21 -5.72
CA VAL A 109 -6.31 6.77 -5.46
C VAL A 109 -5.16 6.44 -4.51
N ASP A 110 -3.97 6.88 -4.83
CA ASP A 110 -2.75 6.61 -4.08
C ASP A 110 -2.42 7.79 -3.15
N ARG A 111 -3.07 7.79 -1.98
CA ARG A 111 -3.18 8.97 -1.12
C ARG A 111 -1.99 9.22 -0.22
N HIS A 112 -1.13 8.24 0.01
CA HIS A 112 0.07 8.34 0.83
C HIS A 112 -0.17 9.04 2.19
N GLN A 113 -1.19 8.62 2.92
CA GLN A 113 -1.53 9.20 4.22
C GLN A 113 -0.91 8.42 5.37
N PRO A 114 -0.56 9.06 6.50
CA PRO A 114 -0.13 8.35 7.68
C PRO A 114 -1.28 7.52 8.28
N PHE A 115 -0.94 6.42 8.92
CA PHE A 115 -1.86 5.75 9.83
C PHE A 115 -2.09 6.59 11.09
N GLN A 116 -3.29 6.50 11.63
CA GLN A 116 -3.68 7.20 12.87
C GLN A 116 -3.87 6.22 14.04
N THR A 117 -3.99 4.92 13.74
CA THR A 117 -4.27 3.86 14.72
C THR A 117 -3.09 2.90 14.85
N ASP A 118 -3.17 1.95 15.78
CA ASP A 118 -2.19 0.87 15.97
C ASP A 118 -2.12 -0.13 14.78
N ALA A 119 -2.98 0.02 13.78
CA ALA A 119 -2.93 -0.75 12.54
C ALA A 119 -1.53 -0.71 11.91
N ALA A 120 -0.86 0.45 11.93
CA ALA A 120 0.53 0.62 11.49
C ALA A 120 1.48 -0.34 12.20
N ARG A 121 1.45 -0.36 13.53
CA ARG A 121 2.32 -1.23 14.34
C ARG A 121 2.03 -2.70 14.07
N ARG A 122 0.75 -3.09 14.01
CA ARG A 122 0.37 -4.49 13.73
C ARG A 122 0.86 -4.99 12.39
N ILE A 123 0.90 -4.12 11.37
CA ILE A 123 1.47 -4.45 10.07
C ILE A 123 2.98 -4.66 10.19
N VAL A 124 3.69 -3.75 10.86
CA VAL A 124 5.15 -3.84 11.05
C VAL A 124 5.52 -5.09 11.88
N ASP A 125 4.80 -5.35 12.96
CA ASP A 125 5.02 -6.54 13.82
C ASP A 125 4.75 -7.85 13.06
N LEU A 126 3.83 -7.84 12.11
CA LEU A 126 3.52 -8.99 11.26
C LEU A 126 4.63 -9.26 10.24
N VAL A 127 5.06 -8.23 9.52
CA VAL A 127 6.02 -8.36 8.40
C VAL A 127 7.45 -8.43 8.92
N ARG A 128 7.79 -7.67 9.97
CA ARG A 128 9.14 -7.53 10.55
C ARG A 128 10.19 -7.19 9.51
N PRO A 129 10.00 -6.09 8.77
CA PRO A 129 10.90 -5.72 7.69
C PRO A 129 12.26 -5.26 8.22
N ASP A 130 13.32 -5.42 7.40
CA ASP A 130 14.65 -4.84 7.66
C ASP A 130 14.66 -3.33 7.47
N TYR A 131 13.78 -2.82 6.59
CA TYR A 131 13.67 -1.41 6.22
C TYR A 131 12.23 -0.93 6.33
N LEU A 132 12.03 0.19 7.02
CA LEU A 132 10.74 0.86 7.12
C LEU A 132 10.85 2.28 6.57
N VAL A 133 10.07 2.57 5.54
CA VAL A 133 10.04 3.87 4.87
C VAL A 133 8.69 4.52 5.09
N HIS A 134 8.69 5.78 5.52
CA HIS A 134 7.49 6.61 5.59
C HIS A 134 7.37 7.41 4.30
N GLU A 135 6.47 6.99 3.43
CA GLU A 135 6.27 7.61 2.13
C GLU A 135 4.97 8.43 2.13
N PHE A 136 5.11 9.75 2.25
CA PHE A 136 3.98 10.65 2.30
C PHE A 136 4.04 11.68 1.18
N ILE A 137 2.91 11.94 0.53
CA ILE A 137 2.74 13.12 -0.32
C ILE A 137 2.54 14.31 0.61
N GLN A 138 3.45 15.29 0.56
CA GLN A 138 3.44 16.48 1.41
C GLN A 138 3.22 17.77 0.60
N ARG A 139 2.57 18.73 1.25
CA ARG A 139 2.34 20.07 0.69
C ARG A 139 3.36 21.09 1.16
N SER A 140 3.95 20.86 2.33
CA SER A 140 4.94 21.70 2.97
C SER A 140 5.78 20.87 3.96
N ARG A 141 6.85 21.48 4.46
CA ARG A 141 7.68 20.87 5.53
C ARG A 141 6.85 20.63 6.81
N SER A 142 6.00 21.57 7.19
CA SER A 142 5.12 21.42 8.37
C SER A 142 4.15 20.25 8.21
N ASP A 143 3.49 20.13 7.03
CA ASP A 143 2.60 19.01 6.73
C ASP A 143 3.35 17.65 6.80
N TRP A 144 4.58 17.62 6.31
CA TRP A 144 5.41 16.41 6.41
C TRP A 144 5.75 16.05 7.87
N GLU A 145 6.15 17.04 8.68
CA GLU A 145 6.45 16.87 10.11
C GLU A 145 5.21 16.37 10.88
N GLU A 146 4.03 16.93 10.61
CA GLU A 146 2.75 16.49 11.20
C GLU A 146 2.43 15.03 10.85
N LYS A 147 2.60 14.65 9.58
CA LYS A 147 2.38 13.27 9.10
C LYS A 147 3.35 12.29 9.75
N LEU A 148 4.63 12.65 9.87
CA LEU A 148 5.62 11.83 10.57
C LEU A 148 5.25 11.64 12.04
N GLN A 149 4.84 12.70 12.73
CA GLN A 149 4.42 12.61 14.12
C GLN A 149 3.17 11.73 14.30
N ALA A 150 2.19 11.84 13.39
CA ALA A 150 1.01 10.98 13.39
C ALA A 150 1.40 9.50 13.22
N GLN A 151 2.23 9.20 12.24
CA GLN A 151 2.72 7.84 11.98
C GLN A 151 3.52 7.27 13.16
N GLN A 152 4.37 8.10 13.79
CA GLN A 152 5.13 7.68 14.97
C GLN A 152 4.22 7.37 16.16
N ARG A 153 3.15 8.16 16.38
CA ARG A 153 2.15 7.84 17.41
C ARG A 153 1.45 6.52 17.12
N ALA A 154 1.03 6.28 15.87
CA ALA A 154 0.40 5.04 15.44
C ALA A 154 1.29 3.80 15.66
N LEU A 155 2.61 3.96 15.48
CA LEU A 155 3.59 2.90 15.72
C LEU A 155 3.82 2.64 17.23
N ARG A 156 3.67 3.66 18.09
CA ARG A 156 3.91 3.56 19.55
C ARG A 156 2.68 3.13 20.34
N ASN A 157 1.46 3.36 19.83
CA ASN A 157 0.24 3.06 20.54
C ASN A 157 0.16 1.58 20.92
N THR A 158 0.36 1.30 22.20
CA THR A 158 0.08 0.00 22.79
C THR A 158 -1.40 -0.02 23.13
N ILE A 159 -2.13 -1.03 22.70
CA ILE A 159 -3.49 -1.25 23.20
C ILE A 159 -3.32 -1.49 24.70
N SER A 160 -3.81 -0.54 25.50
CA SER A 160 -3.93 -0.68 26.96
C SER A 160 -5.15 -1.54 27.29
#